data_ac6a7ee41b2a921d7fb9ee4938168ff0
#
_entry.id   ac6a7ee41b2a921d7fb9ee4938168ff0
#
_cell.length_a   1.000
_cell.length_b   1.000
_cell.length_c   1.000
_cell.angle_alpha   90.00
_cell.angle_beta   90.00
_cell.angle_gamma   90.00
#
_symmetry.space_group_name_H-M   'P 1'
#
loop_
_entity.id
_entity.type
_entity.pdbx_description
1 polymer ?
#
loop_
_entity_poly.entity_id
_entity_poly.type
_entity_poly.pdbx_seq_one_letter_code
_entity_poly.pdbx_strand_id
1 'polypeptide(L)'
;MVTVVYKGFEWDKKKAASNEKNHFITFKEAVSIFSTPHYFRTSFVHKEYQELRYISVGVWQGKEITVIYTLRKKRRRIISARRSRDYEKEHYQDYLRKIGAAR
;
A
#
# COMPACT_ATOMS: atom_id res chain seq x y z
N MET A 1 -18.89 11.74 -0.70
CA MET A 1 -17.58 11.12 -0.41
C MET A 1 -16.68 12.16 0.23
N VAL A 2 -16.01 11.79 1.32
CA VAL A 2 -15.06 12.69 2.00
C VAL A 2 -13.65 12.19 1.73
N THR A 3 -12.82 13.03 1.13
CA THR A 3 -11.44 12.72 0.85
C THR A 3 -10.54 13.32 1.94
N VAL A 4 -9.70 12.47 2.53
CA VAL A 4 -8.67 12.88 3.47
C VAL A 4 -7.36 13.03 2.68
N VAL A 5 -6.62 14.10 2.95
CA VAL A 5 -5.30 14.35 2.33
C VAL A 5 -4.26 14.33 3.43
N TYR A 6 -3.16 13.59 3.20
CA TYR A 6 -2.12 13.40 4.19
C TYR A 6 -0.77 13.15 3.51
N LYS A 7 0.17 14.09 3.64
CA LYS A 7 1.56 13.94 3.17
C LYS A 7 1.69 13.44 1.72
N GLY A 8 0.92 14.01 0.81
CA GLY A 8 0.96 13.62 -0.60
C GLY A 8 0.12 12.41 -0.94
N PHE A 9 -0.57 11.85 0.02
CA PHE A 9 -1.49 10.74 -0.16
C PHE A 9 -2.92 11.23 0.07
N GLU A 10 -3.86 10.47 -0.43
CA GLU A 10 -5.28 10.75 -0.19
C GLU A 10 -6.05 9.43 -0.08
N TRP A 11 -7.25 9.49 0.48
CA TRP A 11 -8.13 8.33 0.56
C TRP A 11 -9.56 8.75 0.90
N ASP A 12 -10.48 7.84 0.66
CA ASP A 12 -11.88 8.01 1.07
C ASP A 12 -12.01 7.66 2.54
N LYS A 13 -12.61 8.56 3.32
CA LYS A 13 -12.75 8.41 4.77
C LYS A 13 -13.49 7.13 5.15
N LYS A 14 -14.54 6.76 4.42
CA LYS A 14 -15.30 5.54 4.71
C LYS A 14 -14.48 4.28 4.44
N LYS A 15 -13.71 4.28 3.36
CA LYS A 15 -12.83 3.15 3.05
C LYS A 15 -11.75 2.98 4.11
N ALA A 16 -11.20 4.08 4.61
CA ALA A 16 -10.21 4.04 5.67
C ALA A 16 -10.78 3.40 6.94
N ALA A 17 -11.99 3.79 7.33
CA ALA A 17 -12.65 3.23 8.50
C ALA A 17 -12.94 1.74 8.33
N SER A 18 -13.44 1.34 7.16
CA SER A 18 -13.71 -0.05 6.86
C SER A 18 -12.43 -0.89 6.86
N ASN A 19 -11.36 -0.35 6.30
CA ASN A 19 -10.06 -1.03 6.26
C ASN A 19 -9.51 -1.25 7.66
N GLU A 20 -9.57 -0.24 8.51
CA GLU A 20 -9.11 -0.35 9.89
C GLU A 20 -9.90 -1.43 10.64
N LYS A 21 -11.22 -1.46 10.46
CA LYS A 21 -12.07 -2.46 11.08
C LYS A 21 -11.73 -3.88 10.62
N ASN A 22 -11.45 -4.06 9.34
CA ASN A 22 -11.24 -5.39 8.76
C ASN A 22 -9.79 -5.87 8.89
N HIS A 23 -8.81 -4.97 8.88
CA HIS A 23 -7.40 -5.34 8.81
C HIS A 23 -6.55 -4.77 9.93
N PHE A 24 -7.12 -3.93 10.80
CA PHE A 24 -6.42 -3.33 11.95
C PHE A 24 -5.21 -2.49 11.53
N ILE A 25 -5.28 -1.88 10.36
CA ILE A 25 -4.24 -1.00 9.84
C ILE A 25 -4.92 0.28 9.38
N THR A 26 -4.44 1.43 9.87
CA THR A 26 -4.93 2.72 9.38
C THR A 26 -4.19 3.09 8.10
N PHE A 27 -4.79 3.94 7.28
CA PHE A 27 -4.12 4.40 6.07
C PHE A 27 -2.92 5.31 6.38
N LYS A 28 -2.95 6.03 7.50
CA LYS A 28 -1.78 6.80 7.95
C LYS A 28 -0.60 5.88 8.28
N GLU A 29 -0.88 4.77 8.93
CA GLU A 29 0.15 3.77 9.21
C GLU A 29 0.68 3.15 7.91
N ALA A 30 -0.20 2.88 6.97
CA ALA A 30 0.19 2.32 5.67
C ALA A 30 1.13 3.25 4.89
N VAL A 31 0.96 4.56 5.01
CA VAL A 31 1.81 5.55 4.33
C VAL A 31 3.28 5.40 4.76
N SER A 32 3.52 4.93 5.97
CA SER A 32 4.88 4.83 6.51
C SER A 32 5.79 3.91 5.69
N ILE A 33 5.25 2.92 4.99
CA ILE A 33 6.09 2.01 4.20
C ILE A 33 6.79 2.73 3.05
N PHE A 34 6.23 3.85 2.58
CA PHE A 34 6.81 4.57 1.45
C PHE A 34 8.04 5.39 1.82
N SER A 35 8.36 5.49 3.11
CA SER A 35 9.58 6.14 3.59
C SER A 35 10.75 5.17 3.75
N THR A 36 10.54 3.89 3.49
CA THR A 36 11.56 2.84 3.62
C THR A 36 11.61 2.04 2.33
N PRO A 37 12.64 1.19 2.15
CA PRO A 37 12.65 0.30 0.98
C PRO A 37 11.38 -0.54 0.95
N HIS A 38 10.70 -0.52 -0.17
CA HIS A 38 9.47 -1.28 -0.35
C HIS A 38 9.44 -1.84 -1.76
N TYR A 39 8.90 -3.06 -1.90
CA TYR A 39 8.71 -3.71 -3.18
C TYR A 39 7.50 -3.08 -3.87
N PHE A 40 7.66 -2.78 -5.16
CA PHE A 40 6.61 -2.12 -5.93
C PHE A 40 6.37 -2.89 -7.21
N ARG A 41 5.11 -3.02 -7.59
CA ARG A 41 4.74 -3.51 -8.91
C ARG A 41 3.38 -2.96 -9.32
N THR A 42 3.14 -2.88 -10.62
CA THR A 42 1.81 -2.62 -11.15
C THR A 42 1.00 -3.89 -11.00
N SER A 43 -0.27 -3.74 -10.70
CA SER A 43 -1.16 -4.87 -10.51
C SER A 43 -2.00 -5.11 -11.77
N PHE A 44 -3.10 -4.41 -11.89
CA PHE A 44 -4.05 -4.63 -12.96
C PHE A 44 -4.81 -3.34 -13.24
N VAL A 45 -5.43 -3.27 -14.44
CA VAL A 45 -6.37 -2.19 -14.72
C VAL A 45 -7.73 -2.64 -14.22
N HIS A 46 -8.29 -1.85 -13.30
CA HIS A 46 -9.61 -2.16 -12.77
C HIS A 46 -10.67 -1.94 -13.86
N LYS A 47 -11.40 -2.98 -14.20
CA LYS A 47 -12.35 -2.94 -15.31
C LYS A 47 -13.37 -1.82 -15.18
N GLU A 48 -13.92 -1.69 -13.98
CA GLU A 48 -15.02 -0.76 -13.73
C GLU A 48 -14.56 0.68 -13.77
N TYR A 49 -13.39 0.98 -13.20
CA TYR A 49 -12.90 2.36 -13.09
C TYR A 49 -11.87 2.71 -14.16
N GLN A 50 -11.47 1.77 -14.98
CA GLN A 50 -10.48 1.98 -16.03
C GLN A 50 -9.19 2.63 -15.50
N GLU A 51 -8.80 2.28 -14.27
CA GLU A 51 -7.58 2.83 -13.70
C GLU A 51 -6.61 1.74 -13.27
N LEU A 52 -5.33 2.04 -13.44
CA LEU A 52 -4.26 1.12 -13.07
C LEU A 52 -4.08 1.13 -11.56
N ARG A 53 -4.00 -0.06 -10.99
CA ARG A 53 -3.73 -0.24 -9.56
C ARG A 53 -2.28 -0.61 -9.36
N TYR A 54 -1.73 -0.17 -8.25
CA TYR A 54 -0.35 -0.43 -7.85
C TYR A 54 -0.35 -1.17 -6.53
N ILE A 55 0.66 -2.01 -6.34
CA ILE A 55 0.84 -2.77 -5.11
C ILE A 55 2.23 -2.46 -4.57
N SER A 56 2.32 -2.06 -3.32
CA SER A 56 3.60 -1.90 -2.62
C SER A 56 3.59 -2.76 -1.37
N VAL A 57 4.71 -3.43 -1.13
CA VAL A 57 4.90 -4.26 0.07
C VAL A 57 6.05 -3.68 0.86
N GLY A 58 5.85 -3.44 2.13
CA GLY A 58 6.87 -2.91 3.02
C GLY A 58 6.62 -3.37 4.43
N VAL A 59 7.42 -2.85 5.37
CA VAL A 59 7.32 -3.24 6.78
C VAL A 59 6.79 -2.08 7.61
N TRP A 60 5.82 -2.39 8.46
CA TRP A 60 5.31 -1.48 9.47
C TRP A 60 5.29 -2.25 10.79
N GLN A 61 6.01 -1.73 11.79
CA GLN A 61 6.11 -2.35 13.11
C GLN A 61 6.48 -3.84 13.04
N GLY A 62 7.49 -4.16 12.22
CA GLY A 62 7.99 -5.52 12.10
C GLY A 62 7.12 -6.47 11.31
N LYS A 63 6.04 -5.97 10.71
CA LYS A 63 5.10 -6.80 9.95
C LYS A 63 5.08 -6.36 8.49
N GLU A 64 5.14 -7.33 7.58
CA GLU A 64 5.00 -7.02 6.16
C GLU A 64 3.53 -6.68 5.87
N ILE A 65 3.32 -5.52 5.28
CA ILE A 65 1.99 -5.09 4.85
C ILE A 65 1.99 -4.78 3.37
N THR A 66 0.83 -4.97 2.77
CA THR A 66 0.60 -4.72 1.34
C THR A 66 -0.37 -3.56 1.22
N VAL A 67 0.04 -2.54 0.47
CA VAL A 67 -0.79 -1.36 0.24
C VAL A 67 -1.17 -1.32 -1.23
N ILE A 68 -2.47 -1.21 -1.50
CA ILE A 68 -3.00 -1.09 -2.85
C ILE A 68 -3.45 0.35 -3.04
N TYR A 69 -3.01 0.96 -4.14
CA TYR A 69 -3.29 2.36 -4.40
C TYR A 69 -3.34 2.62 -5.89
N THR A 70 -3.82 3.80 -6.25
CA THR A 70 -3.80 4.28 -7.62
C THR A 70 -3.21 5.69 -7.63
N LEU A 71 -2.81 6.15 -8.78
CA LEU A 71 -2.27 7.51 -8.92
C LEU A 71 -3.37 8.42 -9.42
N ARG A 72 -3.56 9.55 -8.75
CA ARG A 72 -4.53 10.56 -9.14
C ARG A 72 -3.87 11.92 -9.11
N LYS A 73 -3.72 12.54 -10.28
CA LYS A 73 -3.07 13.84 -10.41
C LYS A 73 -1.70 13.80 -9.73
N LYS A 74 -1.55 14.47 -8.59
CA LYS A 74 -0.27 14.56 -7.90
C LYS A 74 -0.21 13.71 -6.63
N ARG A 75 -1.21 12.88 -6.38
CA ARG A 75 -1.28 12.10 -5.13
C ARG A 75 -1.45 10.62 -5.39
N ARG A 76 -0.96 9.83 -4.46
CA ARG A 76 -1.27 8.41 -4.38
C ARG A 76 -2.57 8.27 -3.60
N ARG A 77 -3.56 7.61 -4.22
CA ARG A 77 -4.84 7.39 -3.55
C ARG A 77 -4.85 5.97 -2.99
N ILE A 78 -4.80 5.88 -1.66
CA ILE A 78 -4.81 4.59 -0.96
C ILE A 78 -6.19 3.96 -1.09
N ILE A 79 -6.20 2.67 -1.43
CA ILE A 79 -7.45 1.92 -1.60
C ILE A 79 -7.60 0.87 -0.51
N SER A 80 -6.52 0.17 -0.17
CA SER A 80 -6.56 -0.80 0.92
C SER A 80 -5.16 -1.04 1.47
N ALA A 81 -5.10 -1.51 2.71
CA ALA A 81 -3.86 -1.90 3.37
C ALA A 81 -4.15 -3.12 4.23
N ARG A 82 -3.35 -4.17 4.08
CA ARG A 82 -3.57 -5.44 4.78
C ARG A 82 -2.24 -6.12 5.05
N ARG A 83 -2.27 -7.14 5.89
CA ARG A 83 -1.09 -7.99 6.07
C ARG A 83 -0.77 -8.67 4.75
N SER A 84 0.51 -8.81 4.46
CA SER A 84 0.96 -9.43 3.22
C SER A 84 0.68 -10.93 3.22
N ARG A 85 0.41 -11.44 2.02
CA ARG A 85 0.28 -12.88 1.78
C ARG A 85 1.68 -13.48 1.62
N ASP A 86 1.78 -14.80 1.72
CA ASP A 86 3.09 -15.45 1.66
C ASP A 86 3.87 -15.13 0.40
N TYR A 87 3.23 -15.16 -0.77
CA TYR A 87 3.93 -14.86 -2.02
C TYR A 87 4.38 -13.39 -2.08
N GLU A 88 3.66 -12.48 -1.45
CA GLU A 88 4.04 -11.07 -1.37
C GLU A 88 5.27 -10.89 -0.48
N LYS A 89 5.31 -11.60 0.64
CA LYS A 89 6.47 -11.58 1.53
C LYS A 89 7.71 -12.11 0.81
N GLU A 90 7.58 -13.17 0.04
CA GLU A 90 8.69 -13.73 -0.73
C GLU A 90 9.22 -12.73 -1.75
N HIS A 91 8.35 -12.09 -2.51
CA HIS A 91 8.74 -11.06 -3.47
C HIS A 91 9.47 -9.90 -2.78
N TYR A 92 8.98 -9.51 -1.62
CA TYR A 92 9.59 -8.43 -0.85
C TYR A 92 10.98 -8.81 -0.37
N GLN A 93 11.15 -10.02 0.17
CA GLN A 93 12.46 -10.49 0.63
C GLN A 93 13.44 -10.61 -0.53
N ASP A 94 13.00 -11.10 -1.67
CA ASP A 94 13.84 -11.15 -2.88
C ASP A 94 14.29 -9.75 -3.31
N TYR A 95 13.37 -8.80 -3.28
CA TYR A 95 13.68 -7.42 -3.60
C TYR A 95 14.74 -6.85 -2.65
N LEU A 96 14.58 -7.08 -1.35
CA LEU A 96 15.54 -6.59 -0.35
C LEU A 96 16.92 -7.20 -0.60
N ARG A 97 17.00 -8.48 -0.92
CA ARG A 97 18.29 -9.11 -1.24
C ARG A 97 18.94 -8.48 -2.46
N LYS A 98 18.15 -8.21 -3.49
CA LYS A 98 18.67 -7.60 -4.73
C LYS A 98 19.22 -6.20 -4.52
N ILE A 99 18.65 -5.43 -3.62
CA ILE A 99 19.15 -4.08 -3.33
C ILE A 99 20.17 -4.06 -2.20
N GLY A 100 20.53 -5.24 -1.64
CA GLY A 100 21.51 -5.33 -0.57
C GLY A 100 21.01 -4.88 0.79
N ALA A 101 19.69 -4.75 0.99
CA ALA A 101 19.10 -4.29 2.25
C ALA A 101 18.69 -5.45 3.17
N ALA A 102 18.63 -6.69 2.67
CA ALA A 102 18.21 -7.84 3.45
C ALA A 102 19.34 -8.33 4.35
N ARG A 103 18.96 -8.92 5.46
CA ARG A 103 19.88 -9.55 6.41
C ARG A 103 19.78 -11.05 6.30
#